data_34f89664fed1d4d7bb2500339911c854
#
_entry.id   34f89664fed1d4d7bb2500339911c854
#
_cell.length_a   1.000
_cell.length_b   1.000
_cell.length_c   1.000
_cell.angle_alpha   90.00
_cell.angle_beta   90.00
_cell.angle_gamma   90.00
#
_symmetry.space_group_name_H-M   'P 1'
#
loop_
_entity.id
_entity.type
_entity.pdbx_description
1 polymer ?
#
loop_
_entity_poly.entity_id
_entity_poly.type
_entity_poly.pdbx_seq_one_letter_code
_entity_poly.pdbx_strand_id
1 'polypeptide(L)'
;SAVNSSDCGGEAVDSVTGKGSAFSSFNALNNDPDSAECAELMRNMAKLFRHVVDRCDDEQIAKYDEVLCQLAELVEAEARADVAELLAPLNRAPGHVVIKLANDEIEVAAPLLEFSSVLSDDDLIEIVQEQSNDHRFAIAGRSPVTDRVGSEIVKRADSRTVLRLVSNKDAQIGQNTGTVLLARAASDKNIAASIGHRKDVDWQQIHSRLSEAGKRALQSLAAANVPVDEEQLADAK
;
A
#
# COMPACT_ATOMS: atom_id res chain seq x y z
N SER A 1 -19.83 69.96 37.42
CA SER A 1 -19.81 68.91 38.42
C SER A 1 -19.84 67.61 37.66
N ALA A 2 -18.73 67.01 37.41
CA ALA A 2 -18.00 66.00 38.16
C ALA A 2 -18.88 64.77 38.42
N VAL A 3 -18.50 63.57 38.02
CA VAL A 3 -17.59 62.65 38.63
C VAL A 3 -17.72 61.29 37.97
N ASN A 4 -16.62 60.74 37.51
CA ASN A 4 -16.00 59.48 37.86
C ASN A 4 -16.72 58.14 37.49
N SER A 5 -16.12 57.46 36.63
CA SER A 5 -15.17 56.29 36.78
C SER A 5 -15.70 55.11 37.51
N SER A 6 -15.66 53.97 36.82
CA SER A 6 -15.07 52.74 37.37
C SER A 6 -14.84 51.78 36.28
N ASP A 7 -13.64 51.68 35.96
CA ASP A 7 -12.83 50.55 35.62
C ASP A 7 -13.28 49.22 36.26
N CYS A 8 -13.52 48.19 35.47
CA CYS A 8 -13.47 46.81 35.89
C CYS A 8 -12.84 46.01 34.75
N GLY A 9 -11.56 45.73 34.95
CA GLY A 9 -10.81 44.81 34.16
C GLY A 9 -11.47 43.43 34.16
N GLY A 10 -11.71 42.94 33.00
CA GLY A 10 -12.00 41.53 32.72
C GLY A 10 -10.89 40.98 31.89
N GLU A 11 -10.00 40.24 32.54
CA GLU A 11 -8.99 39.40 31.87
C GLU A 11 -9.73 38.43 30.94
N ALA A 12 -9.61 38.68 29.65
CA ALA A 12 -9.97 37.69 28.62
C ALA A 12 -8.91 36.59 28.67
N VAL A 13 -9.28 35.48 29.21
CA VAL A 13 -8.55 34.23 29.07
C VAL A 13 -8.46 33.89 27.57
N ASP A 14 -7.30 34.06 27.01
CA ASP A 14 -6.92 33.59 25.69
C ASP A 14 -7.02 32.06 25.68
N SER A 15 -8.18 31.55 25.29
CA SER A 15 -8.40 30.11 25.05
C SER A 15 -8.01 29.78 23.63
N VAL A 16 -6.84 29.16 23.51
CA VAL A 16 -6.49 28.11 22.55
C VAL A 16 -7.00 28.31 21.13
N THR A 17 -6.31 29.11 20.34
CA THR A 17 -6.43 29.19 18.88
C THR A 17 -5.30 28.42 18.18
N GLY A 18 -5.09 27.16 18.54
CA GLY A 18 -4.14 26.27 17.83
C GLY A 18 -4.67 25.65 16.54
N LYS A 19 -5.99 25.72 16.29
CA LYS A 19 -6.63 25.08 15.12
C LYS A 19 -6.67 25.96 13.85
N GLY A 20 -6.47 27.27 13.97
CA GLY A 20 -6.54 28.18 12.82
C GLY A 20 -5.20 28.41 12.10
N SER A 21 -4.09 28.13 12.76
CA SER A 21 -2.76 28.52 12.27
C SER A 21 -2.28 27.71 11.06
N ALA A 22 -2.49 26.38 11.02
CA ALA A 22 -2.02 25.55 9.90
C ALA A 22 -2.84 25.80 8.63
N PHE A 23 -4.17 25.91 8.74
CA PHE A 23 -5.04 26.19 7.59
C PHE A 23 -4.96 27.64 7.11
N SER A 24 -4.69 28.62 7.98
CA SER A 24 -4.46 29.99 7.55
C SER A 24 -3.10 30.16 6.85
N SER A 25 -2.08 29.40 7.23
CA SER A 25 -0.81 29.38 6.52
C SER A 25 -0.94 28.79 5.12
N PHE A 26 -1.75 27.74 4.95
CA PHE A 26 -2.06 27.15 3.62
C PHE A 26 -2.72 28.16 2.67
N ASN A 27 -3.67 28.97 3.15
CA ASN A 27 -4.30 30.02 2.34
C ASN A 27 -3.34 31.16 1.95
N ALA A 28 -2.27 31.39 2.70
CA ALA A 28 -1.25 32.41 2.38
C ALA A 28 -0.27 31.93 1.27
N LEU A 29 -0.09 30.61 1.10
CA LEU A 29 0.81 30.01 0.09
C LEU A 29 0.27 30.08 -1.35
N ASN A 30 -0.97 30.54 -1.56
CA ASN A 30 -1.60 30.57 -2.88
C ASN A 30 -0.97 31.56 -3.89
N ASN A 31 0.03 32.36 -3.50
CA ASN A 31 0.57 33.43 -4.37
C ASN A 31 2.00 33.21 -4.89
N ASP A 32 2.73 32.26 -4.40
CA ASP A 32 4.04 31.73 -4.88
C ASP A 32 4.69 30.93 -3.72
N PRO A 33 4.35 29.65 -3.56
CA PRO A 33 4.79 28.89 -2.40
C PRO A 33 6.29 28.57 -2.53
N ASP A 34 7.10 28.96 -1.56
CA ASP A 34 8.44 28.43 -1.38
C ASP A 34 8.32 26.92 -1.06
N SER A 35 9.00 26.09 -1.86
CA SER A 35 8.98 24.62 -1.71
C SER A 35 9.37 24.17 -0.28
N ALA A 36 10.27 24.90 0.37
CA ALA A 36 10.68 24.60 1.75
C ALA A 36 9.57 24.88 2.77
N GLU A 37 8.81 25.96 2.59
CA GLU A 37 7.65 26.26 3.46
C GLU A 37 6.53 25.24 3.27
N CYS A 38 6.28 24.83 2.04
CA CYS A 38 5.31 23.75 1.74
C CYS A 38 5.72 22.43 2.37
N ALA A 39 7.01 22.08 2.32
CA ALA A 39 7.54 20.87 2.92
C ALA A 39 7.38 20.87 4.45
N GLU A 40 7.70 21.99 5.10
CA GLU A 40 7.50 22.14 6.54
C GLU A 40 6.03 22.07 6.93
N LEU A 41 5.15 22.74 6.17
CA LEU A 41 3.70 22.68 6.38
C LEU A 41 3.17 21.26 6.26
N MET A 42 3.56 20.52 5.21
CA MET A 42 3.13 19.15 4.99
C MET A 42 3.53 18.23 6.15
N ARG A 43 4.80 18.32 6.60
CA ARG A 43 5.29 17.56 7.76
C ARG A 43 4.53 17.91 9.03
N ASN A 44 4.28 19.20 9.29
CA ASN A 44 3.57 19.66 10.48
C ASN A 44 2.11 19.23 10.47
N MET A 45 1.45 19.24 9.32
CA MET A 45 0.09 18.73 9.16
C MET A 45 0.01 17.22 9.39
N ALA A 46 0.94 16.44 8.87
CA ALA A 46 0.99 15.00 9.10
C ALA A 46 1.25 14.66 10.58
N LYS A 47 2.16 15.40 11.24
CA LYS A 47 2.40 15.26 12.69
C LYS A 47 1.14 15.60 13.50
N LEU A 48 0.48 16.72 13.19
CA LEU A 48 -0.76 17.10 13.85
C LEU A 48 -1.84 16.02 13.65
N PHE A 49 -2.03 15.56 12.41
CA PHE A 49 -3.00 14.52 12.09
C PHE A 49 -2.76 13.26 12.93
N ARG A 50 -1.52 12.78 13.00
CA ARG A 50 -1.14 11.62 13.83
C ARG A 50 -1.59 11.76 15.30
N HIS A 51 -1.59 12.96 15.85
CA HIS A 51 -1.99 13.20 17.25
C HIS A 51 -3.50 13.29 17.43
N VAL A 52 -4.25 13.60 16.36
CA VAL A 52 -5.70 13.87 16.46
C VAL A 52 -6.56 12.82 15.76
N VAL A 53 -5.98 11.92 14.96
CA VAL A 53 -6.69 10.97 14.07
C VAL A 53 -7.78 10.17 14.79
N ASP A 54 -7.54 9.71 16.02
CA ASP A 54 -8.51 8.94 16.80
C ASP A 54 -9.74 9.74 17.22
N ARG A 55 -9.65 11.07 17.18
CA ARG A 55 -10.72 12.02 17.54
C ARG A 55 -11.35 12.70 16.34
N CYS A 56 -10.80 12.48 15.15
CA CYS A 56 -11.33 13.04 13.91
C CYS A 56 -12.53 12.21 13.43
N ASP A 57 -13.57 12.91 12.97
CA ASP A 57 -14.60 12.30 12.14
C ASP A 57 -14.13 12.16 10.68
N ASP A 58 -14.94 11.49 9.85
CA ASP A 58 -14.55 11.18 8.47
C ASP A 58 -14.48 12.45 7.60
N GLU A 59 -15.27 13.49 7.89
CA GLU A 59 -15.19 14.77 7.19
C GLU A 59 -13.86 15.50 7.48
N GLN A 60 -13.43 15.46 8.73
CA GLN A 60 -12.14 16.04 9.14
C GLN A 60 -10.98 15.27 8.51
N ILE A 61 -11.03 13.94 8.45
CA ILE A 61 -10.02 13.13 7.77
C ILE A 61 -9.98 13.48 6.27
N ALA A 62 -11.13 13.64 5.61
CA ALA A 62 -11.20 14.05 4.21
C ALA A 62 -10.58 15.43 3.96
N LYS A 63 -10.69 16.37 4.90
CA LYS A 63 -10.02 17.67 4.80
C LYS A 63 -8.49 17.57 4.90
N TYR A 64 -7.98 16.73 5.81
CA TYR A 64 -6.54 16.43 5.84
C TYR A 64 -6.06 15.78 4.56
N ASP A 65 -6.84 14.85 4.02
CA ASP A 65 -6.55 14.15 2.76
C ASP A 65 -6.40 15.12 1.58
N GLU A 66 -7.38 16.00 1.41
CA GLU A 66 -7.36 17.02 0.37
C GLU A 66 -6.11 17.92 0.44
N VAL A 67 -5.81 18.45 1.63
CA VAL A 67 -4.68 19.37 1.81
C VAL A 67 -3.34 18.64 1.66
N LEU A 68 -3.20 17.44 2.22
CA LEU A 68 -1.97 16.65 2.08
C LEU A 68 -1.72 16.21 0.63
N CYS A 69 -2.78 15.87 -0.14
CA CYS A 69 -2.66 15.58 -1.56
C CYS A 69 -2.16 16.78 -2.37
N GLN A 70 -2.67 17.97 -2.09
CA GLN A 70 -2.24 19.20 -2.77
C GLN A 70 -0.79 19.57 -2.41
N LEU A 71 -0.41 19.48 -1.15
CA LEU A 71 0.96 19.75 -0.69
C LEU A 71 1.96 18.73 -1.29
N ALA A 72 1.57 17.46 -1.45
CA ALA A 72 2.43 16.43 -2.04
C ALA A 72 2.88 16.76 -3.48
N GLU A 73 2.12 17.59 -4.21
CA GLU A 73 2.49 18.04 -5.57
C GLU A 73 3.51 19.18 -5.59
N LEU A 74 3.66 19.87 -4.46
CA LEU A 74 4.48 21.07 -4.34
C LEU A 74 5.82 20.85 -3.64
N VAL A 75 6.04 19.62 -3.12
CA VAL A 75 7.21 19.33 -2.27
C VAL A 75 8.09 18.25 -2.89
N GLU A 76 9.35 18.25 -2.49
CA GLU A 76 10.35 17.27 -2.90
C GLU A 76 10.11 15.88 -2.26
N ALA A 77 10.69 14.83 -2.86
CA ALA A 77 10.52 13.44 -2.44
C ALA A 77 10.85 13.19 -0.96
N GLU A 78 11.87 13.88 -0.43
CA GLU A 78 12.27 13.77 0.98
C GLU A 78 11.11 14.15 1.95
N ALA A 79 10.41 15.24 1.66
CA ALA A 79 9.28 15.66 2.49
C ALA A 79 8.09 14.70 2.37
N ARG A 80 7.86 14.14 1.17
CA ARG A 80 6.84 13.11 0.95
C ARG A 80 7.17 11.81 1.69
N ALA A 81 8.45 11.40 1.72
CA ALA A 81 8.91 10.23 2.45
C ALA A 81 8.70 10.37 3.96
N ASP A 82 9.07 11.53 4.54
CA ASP A 82 8.82 11.82 5.96
C ASP A 82 7.33 11.69 6.32
N VAL A 83 6.45 12.17 5.44
CA VAL A 83 5.00 12.09 5.65
C VAL A 83 4.49 10.67 5.48
N ALA A 84 5.00 9.92 4.51
CA ALA A 84 4.67 8.51 4.30
C ALA A 84 5.00 7.66 5.55
N GLU A 85 6.17 7.88 6.17
CA GLU A 85 6.55 7.22 7.43
C GLU A 85 5.59 7.56 8.59
N LEU A 86 5.12 8.81 8.66
CA LEU A 86 4.17 9.23 9.69
C LEU A 86 2.78 8.62 9.51
N LEU A 87 2.34 8.44 8.26
CA LEU A 87 1.00 7.92 7.93
C LEU A 87 0.93 6.38 7.91
N ALA A 88 2.05 5.72 7.61
CA ALA A 88 2.09 4.26 7.43
C ALA A 88 1.50 3.45 8.60
N PRO A 89 1.75 3.76 9.89
CA PRO A 89 1.23 2.98 11.01
C PRO A 89 -0.22 3.33 11.39
N LEU A 90 -0.86 4.30 10.73
CA LEU A 90 -2.18 4.79 11.11
C LEU A 90 -3.30 4.00 10.44
N ASN A 91 -4.15 3.36 11.24
CA ASN A 91 -5.30 2.59 10.74
C ASN A 91 -6.40 3.43 10.08
N ARG A 92 -6.42 4.74 10.34
CA ARG A 92 -7.35 5.71 9.76
C ARG A 92 -6.60 6.83 9.03
N ALA A 93 -5.48 6.49 8.39
CA ALA A 93 -4.76 7.46 7.55
C ALA A 93 -5.64 7.93 6.38
N PRO A 94 -5.45 9.17 5.87
CA PRO A 94 -6.20 9.69 4.75
C PRO A 94 -5.92 8.86 3.48
N GLY A 95 -6.99 8.34 2.86
CA GLY A 95 -6.87 7.28 1.85
C GLY A 95 -6.21 7.73 0.56
N HIS A 96 -6.61 8.90 0.00
CA HIS A 96 -6.10 9.34 -1.29
C HIS A 96 -4.61 9.72 -1.24
N VAL A 97 -4.17 10.43 -0.19
CA VAL A 97 -2.74 10.74 -0.04
C VAL A 97 -1.91 9.48 0.20
N VAL A 98 -2.43 8.49 0.94
CA VAL A 98 -1.76 7.19 1.13
C VAL A 98 -1.59 6.47 -0.22
N ILE A 99 -2.64 6.38 -1.03
CA ILE A 99 -2.57 5.77 -2.37
C ILE A 99 -1.60 6.55 -3.28
N LYS A 100 -1.67 7.89 -3.26
CA LYS A 100 -0.77 8.75 -4.03
C LYS A 100 0.70 8.50 -3.68
N LEU A 101 1.05 8.51 -2.38
CA LEU A 101 2.41 8.28 -1.91
C LEU A 101 2.86 6.82 -2.08
N ALA A 102 1.95 5.85 -2.06
CA ALA A 102 2.26 4.44 -2.33
C ALA A 102 2.60 4.17 -3.81
N ASN A 103 2.22 5.07 -4.71
CA ASN A 103 2.56 5.04 -6.14
C ASN A 103 3.75 5.95 -6.52
N ASP A 104 4.38 6.60 -5.55
CA ASP A 104 5.53 7.48 -5.72
C ASP A 104 6.83 6.69 -5.89
N GLU A 105 7.99 7.37 -5.92
CA GLU A 105 9.30 6.74 -5.86
C GLU A 105 9.40 5.78 -4.66
N ILE A 106 10.19 4.71 -4.80
CA ILE A 106 10.22 3.64 -3.78
C ILE A 106 10.63 4.15 -2.39
N GLU A 107 11.49 5.15 -2.33
CA GLU A 107 11.93 5.78 -1.07
C GLU A 107 10.75 6.42 -0.32
N VAL A 108 9.74 6.91 -1.03
CA VAL A 108 8.50 7.45 -0.49
C VAL A 108 7.49 6.33 -0.20
N ALA A 109 7.34 5.41 -1.14
CA ALA A 109 6.29 4.40 -1.12
C ALA A 109 6.54 3.27 -0.09
N ALA A 110 7.80 2.89 0.14
CA ALA A 110 8.15 1.69 0.91
C ALA A 110 7.47 1.57 2.28
N PRO A 111 7.46 2.59 3.16
CA PRO A 111 6.83 2.47 4.47
C PRO A 111 5.32 2.23 4.38
N LEU A 112 4.64 2.83 3.40
CA LEU A 112 3.21 2.62 3.18
C LEU A 112 2.94 1.22 2.62
N LEU A 113 3.74 0.78 1.66
CA LEU A 113 3.62 -0.55 1.06
C LEU A 113 3.88 -1.66 2.09
N GLU A 114 4.76 -1.46 3.05
CA GLU A 114 5.06 -2.46 4.08
C GLU A 114 4.07 -2.44 5.24
N PHE A 115 3.60 -1.27 5.68
CA PHE A 115 2.92 -1.15 6.98
C PHE A 115 1.49 -0.57 6.93
N SER A 116 1.08 0.12 5.86
CA SER A 116 -0.24 0.76 5.86
C SER A 116 -1.37 -0.26 5.78
N SER A 117 -2.29 -0.22 6.73
CA SER A 117 -3.53 -1.01 6.72
C SER A 117 -4.65 -0.38 5.88
N VAL A 118 -4.44 0.83 5.38
CA VAL A 118 -5.45 1.57 4.58
C VAL A 118 -5.46 1.09 3.13
N LEU A 119 -4.33 0.61 2.59
CA LEU A 119 -4.24 0.07 1.24
C LEU A 119 -5.02 -1.24 1.14
N SER A 120 -6.01 -1.26 0.26
CA SER A 120 -6.78 -2.46 -0.07
C SER A 120 -6.00 -3.44 -0.95
N ASP A 121 -6.48 -4.67 -1.06
CA ASP A 121 -5.90 -5.65 -2.00
C ASP A 121 -5.94 -5.15 -3.45
N ASP A 122 -6.97 -4.42 -3.83
CA ASP A 122 -7.10 -3.90 -5.20
C ASP A 122 -6.07 -2.80 -5.46
N ASP A 123 -5.84 -1.88 -4.51
CA ASP A 123 -4.75 -0.89 -4.59
C ASP A 123 -3.39 -1.56 -4.70
N LEU A 124 -3.12 -2.57 -3.86
CA LEU A 124 -1.86 -3.31 -3.89
C LEU A 124 -1.65 -4.07 -5.19
N ILE A 125 -2.71 -4.64 -5.77
CA ILE A 125 -2.65 -5.34 -7.07
C ILE A 125 -2.34 -4.35 -8.18
N GLU A 126 -2.96 -3.17 -8.19
CA GLU A 126 -2.67 -2.13 -9.17
C GLU A 126 -1.20 -1.70 -9.09
N ILE A 127 -0.69 -1.45 -7.88
CA ILE A 127 0.73 -1.11 -7.66
C ILE A 127 1.66 -2.24 -8.13
N VAL A 128 1.33 -3.51 -7.85
CA VAL A 128 2.10 -4.67 -8.34
C VAL A 128 2.11 -4.71 -9.87
N GLN A 129 1.04 -4.28 -10.53
CA GLN A 129 0.93 -4.29 -12.00
C GLN A 129 1.73 -3.16 -12.64
N GLU A 130 1.65 -1.95 -12.09
CA GLU A 130 2.10 -0.71 -12.71
C GLU A 130 3.52 -0.30 -12.26
N GLN A 131 3.90 -0.60 -11.01
CA GLN A 131 5.12 -0.09 -10.41
C GLN A 131 6.33 -1.05 -10.55
N SER A 132 7.49 -0.62 -10.06
CA SER A 132 8.77 -1.34 -10.16
C SER A 132 8.86 -2.62 -9.33
N ASN A 133 9.93 -3.41 -9.53
CA ASN A 133 10.21 -4.57 -8.68
C ASN A 133 10.50 -4.20 -7.23
N ASP A 134 10.99 -3.00 -6.94
CA ASP A 134 11.25 -2.56 -5.57
C ASP A 134 9.92 -2.34 -4.82
N HIS A 135 8.88 -1.81 -5.47
CA HIS A 135 7.53 -1.75 -4.92
C HIS A 135 6.98 -3.16 -4.64
N ARG A 136 7.11 -4.09 -5.59
CA ARG A 136 6.71 -5.50 -5.40
C ARG A 136 7.46 -6.15 -4.25
N PHE A 137 8.74 -5.82 -4.09
CA PHE A 137 9.58 -6.31 -3.00
C PHE A 137 9.09 -5.79 -1.64
N ALA A 138 8.71 -4.52 -1.54
CA ALA A 138 8.12 -3.95 -0.33
C ALA A 138 6.80 -4.65 0.01
N ILE A 139 5.88 -4.79 -0.95
CA ILE A 139 4.59 -5.46 -0.76
C ILE A 139 4.78 -6.93 -0.35
N ALA A 140 5.76 -7.65 -0.90
CA ALA A 140 6.05 -9.04 -0.54
C ALA A 140 6.47 -9.23 0.94
N GLY A 141 6.93 -8.16 1.59
CA GLY A 141 7.28 -8.14 3.01
C GLY A 141 6.14 -7.80 3.98
N ARG A 142 4.96 -7.44 3.48
CA ARG A 142 3.79 -7.06 4.30
C ARG A 142 3.31 -8.17 5.23
N SER A 143 2.59 -7.76 6.26
CA SER A 143 1.86 -8.66 7.14
C SER A 143 0.39 -8.16 7.30
N PRO A 144 -0.60 -8.90 6.78
CA PRO A 144 -0.50 -10.06 5.88
C PRO A 144 -0.33 -9.70 4.40
N VAL A 145 0.09 -10.66 3.57
CA VAL A 145 -0.10 -10.64 2.11
C VAL A 145 -1.18 -11.66 1.78
N THR A 146 -2.27 -11.23 1.14
CA THR A 146 -3.36 -12.12 0.74
C THR A 146 -2.97 -13.00 -0.46
N ASP A 147 -3.68 -14.12 -0.67
CA ASP A 147 -3.45 -15.01 -1.81
C ASP A 147 -3.65 -14.30 -3.16
N ARG A 148 -4.56 -13.33 -3.24
CA ARG A 148 -4.77 -12.51 -4.45
C ARG A 148 -3.54 -11.67 -4.79
N VAL A 149 -3.04 -10.91 -3.82
CA VAL A 149 -1.86 -10.04 -3.98
C VAL A 149 -0.62 -10.89 -4.24
N GLY A 150 -0.42 -11.97 -3.48
CA GLY A 150 0.70 -12.89 -3.64
C GLY A 150 0.77 -13.50 -5.04
N SER A 151 -0.37 -13.90 -5.61
CA SER A 151 -0.48 -14.42 -6.97
C SER A 151 0.00 -13.41 -8.02
N GLU A 152 -0.39 -12.13 -7.89
CA GLU A 152 0.04 -11.09 -8.82
C GLU A 152 1.54 -10.78 -8.69
N ILE A 153 2.08 -10.78 -7.47
CA ILE A 153 3.53 -10.64 -7.23
C ILE A 153 4.28 -11.77 -7.95
N VAL A 154 3.88 -13.04 -7.74
CA VAL A 154 4.58 -14.20 -8.34
C VAL A 154 4.52 -14.17 -9.86
N LYS A 155 3.46 -13.66 -10.46
CA LYS A 155 3.35 -13.53 -11.93
C LYS A 155 4.36 -12.54 -12.53
N ARG A 156 4.68 -11.45 -11.82
CA ARG A 156 5.38 -10.28 -12.40
C ARG A 156 6.75 -10.02 -11.82
N ALA A 157 6.98 -10.38 -10.56
CA ALA A 157 8.20 -10.04 -9.83
C ALA A 157 9.40 -10.90 -10.24
N ASP A 158 10.58 -10.41 -9.96
CA ASP A 158 11.82 -11.17 -10.09
C ASP A 158 11.94 -12.28 -9.02
N SER A 159 12.93 -13.16 -9.18
CA SER A 159 13.15 -14.29 -8.26
C SER A 159 13.45 -13.82 -6.83
N ARG A 160 14.15 -12.69 -6.64
CA ARG A 160 14.45 -12.11 -5.32
C ARG A 160 13.17 -11.77 -4.57
N THR A 161 12.25 -11.11 -5.24
CA THR A 161 10.96 -10.71 -4.67
C THR A 161 10.08 -11.92 -4.36
N VAL A 162 10.05 -12.90 -5.25
CA VAL A 162 9.31 -14.16 -5.02
C VAL A 162 9.88 -14.92 -3.82
N LEU A 163 11.19 -14.97 -3.67
CA LEU A 163 11.82 -15.59 -2.50
C LEU A 163 11.47 -14.84 -1.20
N ARG A 164 11.40 -13.50 -1.22
CA ARG A 164 10.92 -12.72 -0.07
C ARG A 164 9.49 -13.10 0.29
N LEU A 165 8.58 -13.18 -0.69
CA LEU A 165 7.18 -13.58 -0.48
C LEU A 165 7.09 -14.99 0.13
N VAL A 166 7.80 -15.97 -0.44
CA VAL A 166 7.79 -17.36 0.06
C VAL A 166 8.36 -17.46 1.47
N SER A 167 9.36 -16.63 1.81
CA SER A 167 9.96 -16.58 3.16
C SER A 167 9.11 -15.85 4.17
N ASN A 168 8.15 -15.03 3.72
CA ASN A 168 7.22 -14.32 4.59
C ASN A 168 6.16 -15.28 5.14
N LYS A 169 6.21 -15.53 6.46
CA LYS A 169 5.28 -16.46 7.14
C LYS A 169 3.84 -15.94 7.17
N ASP A 170 3.66 -14.62 7.08
CA ASP A 170 2.35 -13.97 7.09
C ASP A 170 1.75 -13.86 5.68
N ALA A 171 2.49 -14.29 4.65
CA ALA A 171 1.94 -14.41 3.30
C ALA A 171 1.06 -15.65 3.16
N GLN A 172 -0.19 -15.42 2.76
CA GLN A 172 -1.17 -16.46 2.50
C GLN A 172 -0.89 -17.11 1.13
N ILE A 173 -0.38 -18.33 1.13
CA ILE A 173 -0.16 -19.10 -0.10
C ILE A 173 -1.32 -20.07 -0.27
N GLY A 174 -2.35 -19.60 -0.94
CA GLY A 174 -3.51 -20.40 -1.31
C GLY A 174 -3.38 -21.00 -2.70
N GLN A 175 -4.52 -21.35 -3.31
CA GLN A 175 -4.57 -22.00 -4.62
C GLN A 175 -3.99 -21.10 -5.73
N ASN A 176 -4.28 -19.79 -5.71
CA ASN A 176 -3.84 -18.89 -6.77
C ASN A 176 -2.32 -18.70 -6.75
N THR A 177 -1.78 -18.29 -5.62
CA THR A 177 -0.33 -18.10 -5.44
C THR A 177 0.43 -19.40 -5.61
N GLY A 178 -0.05 -20.49 -5.01
CA GLY A 178 0.59 -21.79 -5.07
C GLY A 178 0.69 -22.36 -6.49
N THR A 179 -0.34 -22.20 -7.30
CA THR A 179 -0.33 -22.64 -8.71
C THR A 179 0.78 -21.92 -9.50
N VAL A 180 0.89 -20.61 -9.36
CA VAL A 180 1.92 -19.83 -10.07
C VAL A 180 3.32 -20.13 -9.54
N LEU A 181 3.45 -20.33 -8.21
CA LEU A 181 4.72 -20.74 -7.60
C LEU A 181 5.21 -22.09 -8.10
N LEU A 182 4.34 -23.10 -8.22
CA LEU A 182 4.70 -24.41 -8.78
C LEU A 182 5.17 -24.30 -10.23
N ALA A 183 4.50 -23.48 -11.04
CA ALA A 183 4.92 -23.24 -12.42
C ALA A 183 6.30 -22.60 -12.50
N ARG A 184 6.60 -21.59 -11.64
CA ARG A 184 7.92 -20.94 -11.59
C ARG A 184 9.00 -21.85 -11.01
N ALA A 185 8.68 -22.68 -10.03
CA ALA A 185 9.60 -23.63 -9.43
C ALA A 185 10.14 -24.67 -10.43
N ALA A 186 9.39 -24.95 -11.49
CA ALA A 186 9.86 -25.83 -12.57
C ALA A 186 11.10 -25.27 -13.29
N SER A 187 11.26 -23.96 -13.34
CA SER A 187 12.38 -23.28 -14.02
C SER A 187 13.40 -22.63 -13.07
N ASP A 188 13.06 -22.44 -11.79
CA ASP A 188 13.92 -21.75 -10.79
C ASP A 188 14.15 -22.67 -9.57
N LYS A 189 15.39 -23.17 -9.48
CA LYS A 189 15.80 -24.10 -8.39
C LYS A 189 15.74 -23.45 -7.00
N ASN A 190 15.95 -22.13 -6.90
CA ASN A 190 15.91 -21.42 -5.61
C ASN A 190 14.47 -21.32 -5.12
N ILE A 191 13.53 -21.02 -6.03
CA ILE A 191 12.09 -21.02 -5.72
C ILE A 191 11.66 -22.44 -5.32
N ALA A 192 12.06 -23.47 -6.08
CA ALA A 192 11.74 -24.87 -5.77
C ALA A 192 12.22 -25.28 -4.36
N ALA A 193 13.45 -24.91 -4.00
CA ALA A 193 13.98 -25.17 -2.66
C ALA A 193 13.19 -24.43 -1.57
N SER A 194 12.86 -23.15 -1.79
CA SER A 194 12.13 -22.32 -0.82
C SER A 194 10.70 -22.81 -0.57
N ILE A 195 10.00 -23.30 -1.60
CA ILE A 195 8.67 -23.92 -1.49
C ILE A 195 8.69 -25.08 -0.50
N GLY A 196 9.72 -25.92 -0.55
CA GLY A 196 9.86 -27.08 0.34
C GLY A 196 9.95 -26.73 1.85
N HIS A 197 10.27 -25.51 2.20
CA HIS A 197 10.32 -25.03 3.58
C HIS A 197 8.96 -24.54 4.11
N ARG A 198 7.97 -24.30 3.25
CA ARG A 198 6.61 -23.86 3.62
C ARG A 198 5.74 -25.07 3.94
N LYS A 199 5.90 -25.59 5.16
CA LYS A 199 5.16 -26.76 5.64
C LYS A 199 3.70 -26.47 6.00
N ASP A 200 3.34 -25.19 6.08
CA ASP A 200 1.99 -24.68 6.31
C ASP A 200 1.11 -24.74 5.06
N VAL A 201 1.69 -25.00 3.88
CA VAL A 201 1.00 -25.07 2.59
C VAL A 201 0.84 -26.52 2.15
N ASP A 202 -0.40 -26.90 1.79
CA ASP A 202 -0.69 -28.21 1.19
C ASP A 202 -0.40 -28.21 -0.32
N TRP A 203 0.87 -28.40 -0.66
CA TRP A 203 1.33 -28.44 -2.05
C TRP A 203 0.73 -29.59 -2.86
N GLN A 204 0.41 -30.72 -2.22
CA GLN A 204 -0.22 -31.86 -2.89
C GLN A 204 -1.65 -31.51 -3.31
N GLN A 205 -2.41 -30.84 -2.45
CA GLN A 205 -3.75 -30.40 -2.79
C GLN A 205 -3.74 -29.39 -3.94
N ILE A 206 -2.82 -28.41 -3.92
CA ILE A 206 -2.68 -27.42 -4.98
C ILE A 206 -2.37 -28.10 -6.32
N HIS A 207 -1.40 -29.02 -6.33
CA HIS A 207 -1.03 -29.79 -7.52
C HIS A 207 -2.17 -30.67 -8.06
N SER A 208 -2.91 -31.33 -7.18
CA SER A 208 -4.05 -32.17 -7.55
C SER A 208 -5.13 -31.37 -8.25
N ARG A 209 -5.50 -30.22 -7.71
CA ARG A 209 -6.51 -29.32 -8.30
C ARG A 209 -6.07 -28.75 -9.65
N LEU A 210 -4.78 -28.45 -9.82
CA LEU A 210 -4.23 -28.00 -11.08
C LEU A 210 -4.33 -29.12 -12.14
N SER A 211 -3.96 -30.35 -11.80
CA SER A 211 -4.07 -31.53 -12.67
C SER A 211 -5.52 -31.83 -13.09
N GLU A 212 -6.47 -31.73 -12.15
CA GLU A 212 -7.89 -31.93 -12.46
C GLU A 212 -8.47 -30.81 -13.33
N ALA A 213 -8.05 -29.57 -13.14
CA ALA A 213 -8.46 -28.47 -13.99
C ALA A 213 -7.93 -28.64 -15.42
N GLY A 214 -6.69 -29.09 -15.57
CA GLY A 214 -6.10 -29.47 -16.87
C GLY A 214 -6.89 -30.55 -17.55
N LYS A 215 -7.22 -31.64 -16.84
CA LYS A 215 -8.04 -32.74 -17.40
C LYS A 215 -9.42 -32.27 -17.87
N ARG A 216 -10.10 -31.43 -17.08
CA ARG A 216 -11.40 -30.84 -17.45
C ARG A 216 -11.32 -29.95 -18.69
N ALA A 217 -10.28 -29.11 -18.78
CA ALA A 217 -10.04 -28.28 -19.95
C ALA A 217 -9.84 -29.12 -21.21
N LEU A 218 -9.07 -30.22 -21.12
CA LEU A 218 -8.84 -31.17 -22.21
C LEU A 218 -10.13 -31.84 -22.66
N GLN A 219 -10.96 -32.29 -21.72
CA GLN A 219 -12.26 -32.91 -22.03
C GLN A 219 -13.19 -31.91 -22.75
N SER A 220 -13.18 -30.65 -22.33
CA SER A 220 -13.97 -29.59 -22.98
C SER A 220 -13.49 -29.29 -24.40
N LEU A 221 -12.17 -29.27 -24.64
CA LEU A 221 -11.59 -29.11 -25.98
C LEU A 221 -11.90 -30.28 -26.89
N ALA A 222 -11.80 -31.50 -26.37
CA ALA A 222 -12.15 -32.71 -27.12
C ALA A 222 -13.66 -32.75 -27.48
N ALA A 223 -14.54 -32.34 -26.56
CA ALA A 223 -15.97 -32.25 -26.81
C ALA A 223 -16.34 -31.18 -27.87
N ALA A 224 -15.50 -30.14 -28.01
CA ALA A 224 -15.64 -29.08 -29.02
C ALA A 224 -15.00 -29.44 -30.37
N ASN A 225 -14.52 -30.67 -30.55
CA ASN A 225 -13.79 -31.11 -31.75
C ASN A 225 -12.57 -30.25 -32.13
N VAL A 226 -11.92 -29.63 -31.15
CA VAL A 226 -10.66 -28.92 -31.36
C VAL A 226 -9.54 -29.97 -31.40
N PRO A 227 -8.70 -30.03 -32.45
CA PRO A 227 -7.57 -30.92 -32.48
C PRO A 227 -6.59 -30.55 -31.36
N VAL A 228 -6.37 -31.45 -30.42
CA VAL A 228 -5.43 -31.32 -29.33
C VAL A 228 -4.19 -32.14 -29.67
N ASP A 229 -3.04 -31.52 -29.74
CA ASP A 229 -1.77 -32.18 -29.98
C ASP A 229 -1.35 -32.90 -28.68
N GLU A 230 -1.43 -34.21 -28.66
CA GLU A 230 -1.12 -35.05 -27.50
C GLU A 230 0.37 -34.98 -27.12
N GLU A 231 1.25 -34.60 -28.03
CA GLU A 231 2.69 -34.50 -27.80
C GLU A 231 3.04 -33.27 -26.98
N GLN A 232 2.36 -32.12 -27.20
CA GLN A 232 2.49 -30.91 -26.38
C GLN A 232 1.91 -31.08 -24.98
N LEU A 233 1.04 -32.01 -24.76
CA LEU A 233 0.43 -32.36 -23.49
C LEU A 233 1.29 -33.27 -22.62
N ALA A 234 2.17 -34.05 -23.21
CA ALA A 234 3.11 -34.90 -22.48
C ALA A 234 4.21 -34.08 -21.78
N ASP A 235 4.60 -32.93 -22.36
CA ASP A 235 5.59 -32.00 -21.80
C ASP A 235 5.03 -31.12 -20.66
N ALA A 236 3.71 -31.08 -20.50
CA ALA A 236 3.02 -30.35 -19.42
C ALA A 236 2.71 -31.22 -18.18
N LYS A 237 3.18 -32.46 -18.13
CA LYS A 237 3.10 -33.39 -16.99
C LYS A 237 4.32 -33.30 -16.11
#